data_dda52259b4209ae660f7e5649b28ccb3
#
_entry.id   dda52259b4209ae660f7e5649b28ccb3
#
_cell.length_a   1.000
_cell.length_b   1.000
_cell.length_c   1.000
_cell.angle_alpha   90.00
_cell.angle_beta   90.00
_cell.angle_gamma   90.00
#
_symmetry.space_group_name_H-M   'P 1'
#
loop_
_entity.id
_entity.type
_entity.pdbx_description
1 polymer ?
#
loop_
_entity_poly.entity_id
_entity_poly.type
_entity_poly.pdbx_seq_one_letter_code
_entity_poly.pdbx_strand_id
1 'polypeptide(L)'
;MDMEMALGLVKARLNRPPGDTALDAYFKKRIEGAAAKLKRIGIHLTESADDMMLLVDYTVWQYQNRDKAGDMPDWLRLDRRERWLAD
;
A
#
# COMPACT_ATOMS: atom_id res chain seq x y z
N MET A 1 9.34 -6.87 -6.03
CA MET A 1 7.91 -6.46 -5.87
C MET A 1 7.21 -6.50 -7.21
N ASP A 2 6.11 -7.20 -7.29
CA ASP A 2 5.32 -7.29 -8.52
C ASP A 2 4.35 -6.11 -8.62
N MET A 3 4.75 -5.09 -9.35
CA MET A 3 3.96 -3.87 -9.49
C MET A 3 2.61 -4.14 -10.18
N GLU A 4 2.58 -5.02 -11.16
CA GLU A 4 1.33 -5.33 -11.87
C GLU A 4 0.33 -6.04 -10.95
N MET A 5 0.81 -6.93 -10.09
CA MET A 5 -0.04 -7.58 -9.10
C MET A 5 -0.57 -6.55 -8.09
N ALA A 6 0.31 -5.68 -7.59
CA ALA A 6 -0.10 -4.65 -6.66
C ALA A 6 -1.16 -3.73 -7.28
N LEU A 7 -0.96 -3.32 -8.53
CA LEU A 7 -1.91 -2.49 -9.25
C LEU A 7 -3.27 -3.19 -9.37
N GLY A 8 -3.27 -4.46 -9.76
CA GLY A 8 -4.52 -5.22 -9.88
C GLY A 8 -5.27 -5.31 -8.57
N LEU A 9 -4.56 -5.55 -7.48
CA LEU A 9 -5.18 -5.62 -6.15
C LEU A 9 -5.74 -4.27 -5.68
N VAL A 10 -5.01 -3.17 -5.95
CA VAL A 10 -5.51 -1.84 -5.63
C VAL A 10 -6.79 -1.54 -6.41
N LYS A 11 -6.80 -1.84 -7.70
CA LYS A 11 -8.00 -1.63 -8.54
C LYS A 11 -9.17 -2.46 -8.04
N ALA A 12 -8.94 -3.72 -7.66
CA ALA A 12 -9.99 -4.58 -7.10
C ALA A 12 -10.56 -4.00 -5.80
N ARG A 13 -9.69 -3.52 -4.91
CA ARG A 13 -10.12 -2.92 -3.64
C ARG A 13 -10.93 -1.64 -3.84
N LEU A 14 -10.68 -0.92 -4.93
CA LEU A 14 -11.38 0.32 -5.26
C LEU A 14 -12.56 0.08 -6.21
N ASN A 15 -12.92 -1.18 -6.45
CA ASN A 15 -14.03 -1.58 -7.33
C ASN A 15 -13.87 -1.07 -8.77
N ARG A 16 -12.63 -0.98 -9.25
CA ARG A 16 -12.37 -0.58 -10.63
C ARG A 16 -12.16 -1.82 -11.50
N PRO A 17 -12.82 -1.86 -12.69
CA PRO A 17 -12.64 -2.99 -13.60
C PRO A 17 -11.17 -3.10 -14.07
N PRO A 18 -10.66 -4.32 -14.29
CA PRO A 18 -9.30 -4.49 -14.80
C PRO A 18 -9.05 -3.79 -16.14
N GLY A 19 -10.08 -3.65 -16.96
CA GLY A 19 -9.97 -2.95 -18.25
C GLY A 19 -9.97 -1.43 -18.16
N ASP A 20 -10.25 -0.86 -16.99
CA ASP A 20 -10.18 0.57 -16.78
C ASP A 20 -8.73 0.96 -16.50
N THR A 21 -8.05 1.52 -17.50
CA THR A 21 -6.63 1.88 -17.39
C THR A 21 -6.39 3.38 -17.22
N ALA A 22 -7.45 4.16 -17.07
CA ALA A 22 -7.36 5.62 -17.06
C ALA A 22 -6.45 6.15 -15.94
N LEU A 23 -6.45 5.49 -14.78
CA LEU A 23 -5.66 5.93 -13.62
C LEU A 23 -4.49 4.99 -13.29
N ASP A 24 -4.15 4.06 -14.20
CA ASP A 24 -3.11 3.08 -13.89
C ASP A 24 -1.77 3.72 -13.56
N ALA A 25 -1.34 4.71 -14.35
CA ALA A 25 -0.08 5.40 -14.09
C ALA A 25 -0.09 6.11 -12.74
N TYR A 26 -1.21 6.73 -12.41
CA TYR A 26 -1.41 7.39 -11.12
C TYR A 26 -1.32 6.38 -9.96
N PHE A 27 -2.03 5.26 -10.08
CA PHE A 27 -2.01 4.24 -9.02
C PHE A 27 -0.63 3.63 -8.86
N LYS A 28 0.10 3.42 -9.96
CA LYS A 28 1.49 2.92 -9.87
C LYS A 28 2.37 3.88 -9.08
N LYS A 29 2.23 5.18 -9.30
CA LYS A 29 2.96 6.18 -8.52
C LYS A 29 2.55 6.19 -7.06
N ARG A 30 1.26 5.99 -6.77
CA ARG A 30 0.77 5.86 -5.40
C ARG A 30 1.38 4.64 -4.71
N ILE A 31 1.47 3.51 -5.40
CA ILE A 31 2.09 2.29 -4.87
C ILE A 31 3.57 2.52 -4.59
N GLU A 32 4.30 3.13 -5.51
CA GLU A 32 5.71 3.45 -5.31
C GLU A 32 5.90 4.36 -4.09
N GLY A 33 5.07 5.39 -3.96
CA GLY A 33 5.13 6.31 -2.84
C GLY A 33 4.82 5.62 -1.51
N ALA A 34 3.82 4.74 -1.50
CA ALA A 34 3.47 3.97 -0.32
C ALA A 34 4.62 3.05 0.10
N ALA A 35 5.23 2.36 -0.86
CA ALA A 35 6.37 1.48 -0.57
C ALA A 35 7.55 2.27 0.01
N ALA A 36 7.83 3.44 -0.57
CA ALA A 36 8.91 4.31 -0.07
C ALA A 36 8.63 4.79 1.35
N LYS A 37 7.38 5.14 1.63
CA LYS A 37 6.97 5.58 2.97
C LYS A 37 7.13 4.47 4.00
N LEU A 38 6.68 3.26 3.65
CA LEU A 38 6.81 2.11 4.55
C LEU A 38 8.28 1.84 4.87
N LYS A 39 9.14 1.92 3.86
CA LYS A 39 10.58 1.75 4.07
C LYS A 39 11.13 2.81 5.04
N ARG A 40 10.71 4.07 4.89
CA ARG A 40 11.18 5.16 5.76
C ARG A 40 10.77 4.98 7.21
N ILE A 41 9.63 4.37 7.46
CA ILE A 41 9.18 4.13 8.84
C ILE A 41 9.67 2.78 9.39
N GLY A 42 10.56 2.11 8.69
CA GLY A 42 11.22 0.92 9.18
C GLY A 42 10.59 -0.40 8.78
N ILE A 43 9.65 -0.40 7.84
CA ILE A 43 9.03 -1.63 7.36
C ILE A 43 9.71 -2.06 6.06
N HIS A 44 10.40 -3.20 6.12
CA HIS A 44 11.08 -3.77 4.95
C HIS A 44 10.16 -4.80 4.30
N LEU A 45 9.65 -4.45 3.12
CA LEU A 45 8.75 -5.34 2.38
C LEU A 45 9.54 -6.48 1.73
N THR A 46 8.99 -7.67 1.84
CA THR A 46 9.52 -8.87 1.18
C THR A 46 8.58 -9.29 0.05
N GLU A 47 8.86 -10.44 -0.57
CA GLU A 47 8.00 -10.99 -1.62
C GLU A 47 6.81 -11.77 -1.06
N SER A 48 6.58 -11.72 0.26
CA SER A 48 5.49 -12.48 0.87
C SER A 48 4.12 -11.89 0.53
N ALA A 49 3.09 -12.75 0.57
CA ALA A 49 1.72 -12.33 0.35
C ALA A 49 1.27 -11.31 1.42
N ASP A 50 1.69 -11.52 2.66
CA ASP A 50 1.35 -10.59 3.75
C ASP A 50 1.89 -9.19 3.50
N ASP A 51 3.12 -9.09 3.01
CA ASP A 51 3.72 -7.81 2.70
C ASP A 51 3.07 -7.15 1.49
N MET A 52 2.69 -7.93 0.49
CA MET A 52 1.93 -7.41 -0.65
C MET A 52 0.60 -6.83 -0.19
N MET A 53 -0.12 -7.54 0.68
CA MET A 53 -1.40 -7.06 1.19
C MET A 53 -1.23 -5.81 2.06
N LEU A 54 -0.17 -5.75 2.86
CA LEU A 54 0.13 -4.54 3.64
C LEU A 54 0.34 -3.34 2.72
N LEU A 55 1.11 -3.51 1.66
CA LEU A 55 1.35 -2.43 0.70
C LEU A 55 0.06 -1.99 0.02
N VAL A 56 -0.76 -2.94 -0.42
CA VAL A 56 -2.04 -2.66 -1.06
C VAL A 56 -2.97 -1.91 -0.10
N ASP A 57 -3.11 -2.41 1.14
CA ASP A 57 -3.97 -1.79 2.14
C ASP A 57 -3.53 -0.36 2.46
N TYR A 58 -2.23 -0.14 2.60
CA TYR A 58 -1.73 1.20 2.87
C TYR A 58 -1.93 2.14 1.68
N THR A 59 -1.71 1.64 0.46
CA THR A 59 -1.93 2.43 -0.76
C THR A 59 -3.40 2.85 -0.87
N VAL A 60 -4.32 1.92 -0.65
CA VAL A 60 -5.75 2.20 -0.68
C VAL A 60 -6.13 3.20 0.40
N TRP A 61 -5.62 3.01 1.61
CA TRP A 61 -5.88 3.94 2.71
C TRP A 61 -5.40 5.35 2.36
N GLN A 62 -4.18 5.48 1.83
CA GLN A 62 -3.64 6.79 1.43
C GLN A 62 -4.51 7.44 0.34
N TYR A 63 -4.95 6.66 -0.63
CA TYR A 63 -5.79 7.17 -1.71
C TYR A 63 -7.13 7.68 -1.17
N GLN A 64 -7.77 6.90 -0.31
CA GLN A 64 -9.07 7.26 0.26
C GLN A 64 -9.00 8.44 1.23
N ASN A 65 -7.84 8.68 1.79
CA ASN A 65 -7.63 9.77 2.75
C ASN A 65 -6.70 10.86 2.22
N ARG A 66 -6.58 10.98 0.91
CA ARG A 66 -5.62 11.89 0.27
C ARG A 66 -5.87 13.37 0.58
N ASP A 67 -7.11 13.71 0.92
CA ASP A 67 -7.49 15.09 1.24
C ASP A 67 -7.38 15.40 2.74
N LYS A 68 -6.93 14.44 3.51
CA LYS A 68 -6.79 14.60 4.96
C LYS A 68 -5.32 14.64 5.31
N ALA A 69 -4.94 15.64 6.10
CA ALA A 69 -3.63 15.63 6.75
C ALA A 69 -3.68 14.49 7.75
N GLY A 70 -3.06 13.38 7.43
CA GLY A 70 -3.28 12.16 8.17
C GLY A 70 -2.05 11.63 8.86
N ASP A 71 -2.26 11.20 10.09
CA ASP A 71 -1.32 10.31 10.77
C ASP A 71 -1.41 8.92 10.16
N MET A 72 -0.42 8.10 10.49
CA MET A 72 -0.42 6.70 10.15
C MET A 72 -1.68 6.03 10.74
N PRO A 73 -2.38 5.17 9.99
CA PRO A 73 -3.54 4.46 10.53
C PRO A 73 -3.14 3.52 11.67
N ASP A 74 -4.04 3.34 12.62
CA ASP A 74 -3.75 2.53 13.81
C ASP A 74 -3.34 1.10 13.48
N TRP A 75 -4.00 0.47 12.48
CA TRP A 75 -3.64 -0.90 12.09
C TRP A 75 -2.21 -0.98 11.56
N LEU A 76 -1.72 0.08 10.90
CA LEU A 76 -0.35 0.11 10.42
C LEU A 76 0.64 0.32 11.58
N ARG A 77 0.27 1.13 12.57
CA ARG A 77 1.10 1.30 13.76
C ARG A 77 1.28 -0.02 14.50
N LEU A 78 0.20 -0.79 14.63
CA LEU A 78 0.26 -2.09 15.28
C LEU A 78 1.11 -3.07 14.49
N ASP A 79 0.93 -3.12 13.17
CA ASP A 79 1.71 -4.00 12.31
C ASP A 79 3.20 -3.66 12.38
N ARG A 80 3.55 -2.38 12.32
CA ARG A 80 4.93 -1.93 12.44
C ARG A 80 5.54 -2.34 13.79
N ARG A 81 4.78 -2.19 14.86
CA ARG A 81 5.24 -2.56 16.20
C ARG A 81 5.47 -4.04 16.30
N GLU A 82 4.55 -4.86 15.79
CA GLU A 82 4.69 -6.32 15.79
C GLU A 82 5.91 -6.75 15.00
N ARG A 83 6.14 -6.16 13.83
CA ARG A 83 7.33 -6.47 13.02
C ARG A 83 8.60 -6.12 13.76
N TRP A 84 8.61 -5.00 14.45
CA TRP A 84 9.78 -4.54 15.19
C TRP A 84 10.09 -5.46 16.37
N LEU A 85 9.05 -5.94 17.07
CA LEU A 85 9.19 -6.84 18.20
C LEU A 85 9.57 -8.27 17.77
N ALA A 86 9.21 -8.67 16.56
CA ALA A 86 9.50 -9.99 16.02
C ALA A 86 10.97 -10.13 15.56
N ASP A 87 11.59 -9.02 15.21
CA ASP A 87 12.99 -8.99 14.81
C ASP A 87 13.88 -8.91 16.05
#